data_23e4727fa7b018cf45581a72e4ab31c3
#
_entry.id   23e4727fa7b018cf45581a72e4ab31c3
#
_cell.length_a   1.000
_cell.length_b   1.000
_cell.length_c   1.000
_cell.angle_alpha   90.00
_cell.angle_beta   90.00
_cell.angle_gamma   90.00
#
_symmetry.space_group_name_H-M   'P 1'
#
loop_
_entity.id
_entity.type
_entity.pdbx_description
1 polymer ?
#
loop_
_entity_poly.entity_id
_entity_poly.type
_entity_poly.pdbx_seq_one_letter_code
_entity_poly.pdbx_strand_id
1 'polypeptide(L)'
;MSDYAQRIIRFVRAQVTVTTEACTAEVEVESPGLGSFTRSAQGGTSEADQLRAAARASADALSDAFEADNATVRVIGVQMVDAVPRKAVMVTLAASRGTHNRTLLGICDGEAYDIPTATALAVLNATNRFLSRR
;
A
#
# COMPACT_ATOMS: atom_id res chain seq x y z
N MET A 1 24.24 13.58 -7.68
CA MET A 1 22.85 13.58 -7.30
C MET A 1 22.25 12.18 -7.41
N SER A 2 21.42 11.84 -6.48
CA SER A 2 20.83 10.53 -6.48
C SER A 2 19.37 10.59 -6.90
N ASP A 3 19.00 9.75 -7.86
CA ASP A 3 17.61 9.65 -8.29
C ASP A 3 16.75 8.96 -7.24
N TYR A 4 17.37 8.23 -6.32
CA TYR A 4 16.61 7.53 -5.27
C TYR A 4 15.80 8.50 -4.40
N ALA A 5 16.42 9.62 -4.01
CA ALA A 5 15.77 10.55 -3.10
C ALA A 5 14.55 11.18 -3.76
N GLN A 6 14.47 11.14 -5.10
CA GLN A 6 13.38 11.76 -5.83
C GLN A 6 12.42 10.74 -6.44
N ARG A 7 12.72 9.46 -6.26
CA ARG A 7 11.85 8.44 -6.83
C ARG A 7 10.72 8.16 -5.85
N ILE A 8 9.61 8.84 -6.04
CA ILE A 8 8.43 8.67 -5.24
C ILE A 8 7.43 7.90 -6.07
N ILE A 9 6.96 6.80 -5.51
CA ILE A 9 5.93 5.99 -6.17
C ILE A 9 4.63 6.74 -6.11
N ARG A 10 3.93 6.80 -7.23
CA ARG A 10 2.67 7.50 -7.35
C ARG A 10 1.51 6.53 -7.43
N PHE A 11 0.44 6.88 -6.75
CA PHE A 11 -0.80 6.11 -6.82
C PHE A 11 -1.46 6.35 -8.16
N VAL A 12 -1.92 5.27 -8.82
CA VAL A 12 -2.68 5.38 -10.06
C VAL A 12 -4.13 5.03 -9.80
N ARG A 13 -4.40 3.83 -9.29
CA ARG A 13 -5.77 3.43 -8.99
C ARG A 13 -5.80 2.24 -8.06
N ALA A 14 -6.93 2.08 -7.39
CA ALA A 14 -7.20 0.92 -6.57
C ALA A 14 -8.69 0.63 -6.64
N GLN A 15 -9.04 -0.65 -6.72
CA GLN A 15 -10.44 -1.05 -6.72
C GLN A 15 -10.59 -2.42 -6.10
N VAL A 16 -11.78 -2.67 -5.57
CA VAL A 16 -12.13 -3.96 -5.02
C VAL A 16 -13.42 -4.41 -5.68
N THR A 17 -13.42 -5.63 -6.19
CA THR A 17 -14.60 -6.26 -6.75
C THR A 17 -15.03 -7.34 -5.78
N VAL A 18 -16.30 -7.34 -5.38
CA VAL A 18 -16.81 -8.27 -4.38
C VAL A 18 -17.86 -9.16 -5.05
N THR A 19 -17.71 -10.46 -4.86
CA THR A 19 -18.74 -11.43 -5.25
C THR A 19 -19.35 -11.97 -3.97
N THR A 20 -20.24 -12.99 -4.13
CA THR A 20 -20.87 -13.59 -2.94
C THR A 20 -19.88 -14.39 -2.11
N GLU A 21 -18.74 -14.77 -2.66
CA GLU A 21 -17.80 -15.68 -2.00
C GLU A 21 -16.46 -15.05 -1.68
N ALA A 22 -16.08 -14.00 -2.38
CA ALA A 22 -14.73 -13.48 -2.24
C ALA A 22 -14.66 -12.04 -2.74
N CYS A 23 -13.56 -11.37 -2.42
CA CYS A 23 -13.23 -10.10 -3.02
C CYS A 23 -11.90 -10.22 -3.76
N THR A 24 -11.71 -9.35 -4.75
CA THR A 24 -10.44 -9.20 -5.45
C THR A 24 -10.08 -7.73 -5.42
N ALA A 25 -8.94 -7.41 -4.84
CA ALA A 25 -8.43 -6.05 -4.82
C ALA A 25 -7.36 -5.93 -5.91
N GLU A 26 -7.39 -4.84 -6.65
CA GLU A 26 -6.38 -4.56 -7.67
C GLU A 26 -5.84 -3.17 -7.43
N VAL A 27 -4.52 -3.04 -7.41
CA VAL A 27 -3.85 -1.77 -7.15
C VAL A 27 -2.79 -1.55 -8.20
N GLU A 28 -2.77 -0.34 -8.74
CA GLU A 28 -1.76 0.08 -9.70
C GLU A 28 -1.01 1.29 -9.16
N VAL A 29 0.32 1.21 -9.23
CA VAL A 29 1.20 2.31 -8.85
C VAL A 29 2.16 2.56 -10.00
N GLU A 30 2.76 3.75 -10.01
CA GLU A 30 3.70 4.14 -11.04
C GLU A 30 5.01 4.58 -10.41
N SER A 31 6.10 4.02 -10.91
CA SER A 31 7.44 4.46 -10.53
C SER A 31 8.01 5.29 -11.67
N PRO A 32 8.29 6.58 -11.43
CA PRO A 32 8.83 7.42 -12.50
C PRO A 32 10.11 6.81 -13.07
N GLY A 33 10.15 6.70 -14.39
CA GLY A 33 11.30 6.12 -15.07
C GLY A 33 11.26 4.62 -15.23
N LEU A 34 10.41 3.91 -14.49
CA LEU A 34 10.34 2.45 -14.59
C LEU A 34 9.00 1.96 -15.14
N GLY A 35 7.93 2.74 -14.99
CA GLY A 35 6.62 2.35 -15.49
C GLY A 35 5.64 2.02 -14.41
N SER A 36 4.59 1.32 -14.78
CA SER A 36 3.49 0.97 -13.88
C SER A 36 3.61 -0.46 -13.38
N PHE A 37 3.14 -0.68 -12.17
CA PHE A 37 3.12 -1.99 -11.53
C PHE A 37 1.72 -2.24 -10.98
N THR A 38 1.12 -3.35 -11.37
CA THR A 38 -0.23 -3.71 -10.97
C THR A 38 -0.21 -5.08 -10.34
N ARG A 39 -0.87 -5.20 -9.19
CA ARG A 39 -1.00 -6.49 -8.51
C ARG A 39 -2.40 -6.64 -7.97
N SER A 40 -2.80 -7.89 -7.80
CA SER A 40 -4.11 -8.24 -7.27
C SER A 40 -3.95 -9.15 -6.08
N ALA A 41 -4.91 -9.09 -5.17
CA ALA A 41 -4.98 -9.99 -4.03
C ALA A 41 -6.42 -10.35 -3.77
N GLN A 42 -6.65 -11.57 -3.31
CA GLN A 42 -7.99 -12.04 -3.01
C GLN A 42 -8.19 -12.18 -1.52
N GLY A 43 -9.42 -12.05 -1.08
CA GLY A 43 -9.78 -12.22 0.32
C GLY A 43 -11.25 -12.53 0.46
N GLY A 44 -11.72 -12.52 1.70
CA GLY A 44 -13.13 -12.72 2.00
C GLY A 44 -13.95 -11.47 1.70
N THR A 45 -15.20 -11.49 2.10
CA THR A 45 -16.15 -10.43 1.72
C THR A 45 -16.36 -9.37 2.79
N SER A 46 -15.86 -9.58 4.01
CA SER A 46 -16.02 -8.60 5.07
C SER A 46 -15.20 -7.34 4.76
N GLU A 47 -15.54 -6.24 5.41
CA GLU A 47 -14.78 -5.01 5.25
C GLU A 47 -13.31 -5.21 5.66
N ALA A 48 -13.09 -5.92 6.77
CA ALA A 48 -11.72 -6.20 7.22
C ALA A 48 -10.96 -7.01 6.17
N ASP A 49 -11.62 -7.96 5.52
CA ASP A 49 -10.99 -8.77 4.48
C ASP A 49 -10.67 -7.93 3.25
N GLN A 50 -11.56 -7.01 2.89
CA GLN A 50 -11.34 -6.13 1.75
C GLN A 50 -10.17 -5.17 2.02
N LEU A 51 -10.09 -4.64 3.23
CA LEU A 51 -8.95 -3.81 3.63
C LEU A 51 -7.64 -4.58 3.50
N ARG A 52 -7.64 -5.82 3.98
CA ARG A 52 -6.44 -6.65 3.95
C ARG A 52 -6.03 -6.97 2.53
N ALA A 53 -6.99 -7.28 1.67
CA ALA A 53 -6.70 -7.58 0.27
C ALA A 53 -6.12 -6.37 -0.44
N ALA A 54 -6.70 -5.19 -0.21
CA ALA A 54 -6.19 -3.95 -0.82
C ALA A 54 -4.79 -3.63 -0.33
N ALA A 55 -4.52 -3.83 0.96
CA ALA A 55 -3.20 -3.58 1.53
C ALA A 55 -2.16 -4.53 0.94
N ARG A 56 -2.52 -5.82 0.79
CA ARG A 56 -1.60 -6.81 0.22
C ARG A 56 -1.30 -6.50 -1.24
N ALA A 57 -2.31 -6.16 -2.02
CA ALA A 57 -2.09 -5.81 -3.42
C ALA A 57 -1.17 -4.58 -3.52
N SER A 58 -1.38 -3.60 -2.65
CA SER A 58 -0.53 -2.40 -2.62
C SER A 58 0.91 -2.74 -2.28
N ALA A 59 1.11 -3.56 -1.24
CA ALA A 59 2.45 -3.93 -0.81
C ALA A 59 3.16 -4.75 -1.90
N ASP A 60 2.43 -5.64 -2.57
CA ASP A 60 3.00 -6.44 -3.64
C ASP A 60 3.41 -5.59 -4.83
N ALA A 61 2.57 -4.63 -5.21
CA ALA A 61 2.90 -3.72 -6.31
C ALA A 61 4.13 -2.88 -5.98
N LEU A 62 4.24 -2.42 -4.73
CA LEU A 62 5.39 -1.66 -4.29
C LEU A 62 6.65 -2.51 -4.26
N SER A 63 6.54 -3.77 -3.84
CA SER A 63 7.70 -4.67 -3.85
C SER A 63 8.21 -4.88 -5.27
N ASP A 64 7.30 -4.97 -6.24
CA ASP A 64 7.70 -5.04 -7.64
C ASP A 64 8.43 -3.76 -8.07
N ALA A 65 7.89 -2.61 -7.67
CA ALA A 65 8.47 -1.32 -8.06
C ALA A 65 9.87 -1.10 -7.48
N PHE A 66 10.14 -1.70 -6.32
CA PHE A 66 11.43 -1.53 -5.63
C PHE A 66 12.33 -2.74 -5.73
N GLU A 67 12.00 -3.68 -6.61
CA GLU A 67 12.80 -4.89 -6.74
C GLU A 67 14.27 -4.59 -7.07
N ALA A 68 14.48 -3.62 -7.95
CA ALA A 68 15.85 -3.24 -8.34
C ALA A 68 16.63 -2.63 -7.18
N ASP A 69 15.95 -2.12 -6.17
CA ASP A 69 16.57 -1.52 -4.99
C ASP A 69 16.73 -2.54 -3.87
N ASN A 70 16.41 -3.80 -4.13
CA ASN A 70 16.47 -4.87 -3.14
C ASN A 70 15.62 -4.55 -1.91
N ALA A 71 14.46 -3.99 -2.16
CA ALA A 71 13.54 -3.61 -1.10
C ALA A 71 12.22 -4.39 -1.24
N THR A 72 11.65 -4.78 -0.12
CA THR A 72 10.38 -5.48 -0.08
C THR A 72 9.49 -4.86 0.99
N VAL A 73 8.17 -4.99 0.78
CA VAL A 73 7.16 -4.48 1.69
C VAL A 73 6.15 -5.58 1.92
N ARG A 74 5.82 -5.82 3.18
CA ARG A 74 4.86 -6.86 3.55
C ARG A 74 3.88 -6.29 4.58
N VAL A 75 2.61 -6.63 4.44
CA VAL A 75 1.58 -6.15 5.36
C VAL A 75 1.62 -6.97 6.65
N ILE A 76 1.71 -6.30 7.79
CA ILE A 76 1.53 -6.92 9.10
C ILE A 76 0.07 -6.80 9.50
N GLY A 77 -0.54 -5.63 9.30
CA GLY A 77 -1.93 -5.43 9.66
C GLY A 77 -2.50 -4.20 9.00
N VAL A 78 -3.82 -4.15 8.92
CA VAL A 78 -4.54 -3.00 8.41
C VAL A 78 -5.88 -2.95 9.12
N GLN A 79 -6.32 -1.75 9.49
CA GLN A 79 -7.60 -1.60 10.14
C GLN A 79 -8.13 -0.19 9.98
N MET A 80 -9.44 -0.07 10.10
CA MET A 80 -10.09 1.21 10.19
C MET A 80 -10.00 1.66 11.65
N VAL A 81 -9.58 2.91 11.87
CA VAL A 81 -9.45 3.45 13.23
C VAL A 81 -10.22 4.76 13.33
N ASP A 82 -10.61 5.10 14.54
CA ASP A 82 -11.26 6.38 14.80
C ASP A 82 -10.20 7.43 15.04
N ALA A 83 -10.17 8.42 14.17
CA ALA A 83 -9.31 9.60 14.31
C ALA A 83 -10.24 10.79 14.50
N VAL A 84 -10.91 10.83 15.63
CA VAL A 84 -12.01 11.70 15.95
C VAL A 84 -11.83 13.11 15.41
N PRO A 85 -12.84 13.65 14.68
CA PRO A 85 -14.17 13.10 14.40
C PRO A 85 -14.24 12.20 13.17
N ARG A 86 -13.14 11.90 12.55
CA ARG A 86 -13.12 11.17 11.29
C ARG A 86 -12.64 9.74 11.50
N LYS A 87 -12.82 8.92 10.47
CA LYS A 87 -12.27 7.58 10.43
C LYS A 87 -11.07 7.57 9.49
N ALA A 88 -10.11 6.71 9.79
CA ALA A 88 -8.90 6.61 8.99
C ALA A 88 -8.53 5.15 8.80
N VAL A 89 -7.85 4.86 7.69
CA VAL A 89 -7.25 3.55 7.46
C VAL A 89 -5.82 3.62 7.98
N MET A 90 -5.45 2.67 8.85
CA MET A 90 -4.10 2.59 9.37
C MET A 90 -3.50 1.25 8.96
N VAL A 91 -2.28 1.28 8.44
CA VAL A 91 -1.56 0.08 8.05
C VAL A 91 -0.26 -0.04 8.85
N THR A 92 0.12 -1.27 9.13
CA THR A 92 1.41 -1.60 9.72
C THR A 92 2.12 -2.51 8.73
N LEU A 93 3.32 -2.14 8.35
CA LEU A 93 4.08 -2.84 7.32
C LEU A 93 5.43 -3.26 7.85
N ALA A 94 5.93 -4.38 7.35
CA ALA A 94 7.32 -4.76 7.53
C ALA A 94 8.03 -4.45 6.21
N ALA A 95 9.02 -3.58 6.28
CA ALA A 95 9.80 -3.21 5.11
C ALA A 95 11.25 -3.59 5.31
N SER A 96 11.89 -4.04 4.24
CA SER A 96 13.32 -4.34 4.30
C SER A 96 13.99 -3.76 3.07
N ARG A 97 15.25 -3.35 3.25
CA ARG A 97 16.06 -2.83 2.17
C ARG A 97 17.49 -3.25 2.45
N GLY A 98 17.94 -4.24 1.67
CA GLY A 98 19.21 -4.89 1.97
C GLY A 98 19.13 -5.58 3.31
N THR A 99 19.99 -5.18 4.24
CA THR A 99 20.00 -5.75 5.59
C THR A 99 19.21 -4.93 6.61
N HIS A 100 18.60 -3.81 6.17
CA HIS A 100 17.82 -2.96 7.06
C HIS A 100 16.38 -3.42 7.06
N ASN A 101 15.82 -3.57 8.25
CA ASN A 101 14.43 -3.95 8.43
C ASN A 101 13.74 -2.92 9.29
N ARG A 102 12.51 -2.58 8.94
CA ARG A 102 11.74 -1.59 9.68
C ARG A 102 10.28 -1.96 9.72
N THR A 103 9.64 -1.55 10.81
CA THR A 103 8.19 -1.55 10.89
C THR A 103 7.73 -0.14 10.57
N LEU A 104 6.80 -0.02 9.62
CA LEU A 104 6.31 1.27 9.17
C LEU A 104 4.83 1.39 9.50
N LEU A 105 4.42 2.60 9.85
CA LEU A 105 3.01 2.92 10.05
C LEU A 105 2.59 3.94 9.00
N GLY A 106 1.43 3.71 8.41
CA GLY A 106 0.84 4.64 7.47
C GLY A 106 -0.62 4.86 7.81
N ILE A 107 -1.11 6.05 7.49
CA ILE A 107 -2.49 6.39 7.79
C ILE A 107 -3.02 7.27 6.67
N CYS A 108 -4.30 7.10 6.36
CA CYS A 108 -4.98 7.90 5.36
C CYS A 108 -6.41 8.12 5.78
N ASP A 109 -6.95 9.30 5.45
CA ASP A 109 -8.34 9.65 5.72
C ASP A 109 -9.25 8.62 5.05
N GLY A 110 -10.05 7.92 5.85
CA GLY A 110 -10.94 6.90 5.34
C GLY A 110 -12.28 7.42 4.87
N GLU A 111 -12.52 8.75 4.97
CA GLU A 111 -13.78 9.35 4.54
C GLU A 111 -13.63 10.16 3.27
N ALA A 112 -12.42 10.60 2.95
CA ALA A 112 -12.17 11.37 1.73
C ALA A 112 -12.04 10.46 0.51
N TYR A 113 -11.76 9.19 0.71
CA TYR A 113 -11.51 8.24 -0.37
C TYR A 113 -12.30 6.97 -0.14
N ASP A 114 -12.53 6.19 -1.19
CA ASP A 114 -13.10 4.85 -0.99
C ASP A 114 -12.06 3.97 -0.27
N ILE A 115 -12.53 2.85 0.26
CA ILE A 115 -11.68 2.00 1.09
C ILE A 115 -10.42 1.51 0.37
N PRO A 116 -10.50 0.98 -0.86
CA PRO A 116 -9.27 0.52 -1.50
C PRO A 116 -8.29 1.66 -1.77
N THR A 117 -8.79 2.83 -2.15
CA THR A 117 -7.91 3.98 -2.40
C THR A 117 -7.25 4.46 -1.11
N ALA A 118 -8.03 4.60 -0.04
CA ALA A 118 -7.48 5.03 1.25
C ALA A 118 -6.43 4.04 1.75
N THR A 119 -6.67 2.74 1.56
CA THR A 119 -5.74 1.71 1.97
C THR A 119 -4.44 1.81 1.18
N ALA A 120 -4.53 1.94 -0.14
CA ALA A 120 -3.35 2.06 -0.99
C ALA A 120 -2.55 3.31 -0.64
N LEU A 121 -3.23 4.43 -0.39
CA LEU A 121 -2.55 5.66 -0.02
C LEU A 121 -1.87 5.55 1.34
N ALA A 122 -2.48 4.85 2.29
CA ALA A 122 -1.85 4.64 3.59
C ALA A 122 -0.55 3.83 3.43
N VAL A 123 -0.58 2.79 2.59
CA VAL A 123 0.61 1.99 2.32
C VAL A 123 1.68 2.84 1.64
N LEU A 124 1.29 3.63 0.63
CA LEU A 124 2.24 4.49 -0.08
C LEU A 124 2.85 5.54 0.83
N ASN A 125 2.05 6.16 1.70
CA ASN A 125 2.56 7.18 2.60
C ASN A 125 3.65 6.62 3.51
N ALA A 126 3.44 5.40 4.01
CA ALA A 126 4.42 4.76 4.87
C ALA A 126 5.70 4.42 4.11
N THR A 127 5.56 3.82 2.93
CA THR A 127 6.70 3.30 2.19
C THR A 127 7.51 4.38 1.51
N ASN A 128 6.85 5.43 0.98
CA ASN A 128 7.58 6.50 0.32
C ASN A 128 8.56 7.18 1.26
N ARG A 129 8.18 7.37 2.52
CA ARG A 129 9.08 7.97 3.48
C ARG A 129 10.29 7.10 3.76
N PHE A 130 10.10 5.79 3.81
CA PHE A 130 11.19 4.86 4.10
C PHE A 130 12.10 4.66 2.88
N LEU A 131 11.49 4.45 1.73
CA LEU A 131 12.23 4.04 0.53
C LEU A 131 12.82 5.20 -0.24
N SER A 132 12.33 6.41 -0.03
CA SER A 132 12.92 7.58 -0.67
C SER A 132 14.02 8.22 0.17
N ARG A 133 14.27 7.74 1.38
CA ARG A 133 15.35 8.26 2.23
C ARG A 133 16.65 7.56 1.92
N ARG A 134 17.73 8.26 2.22
CA ARG A 134 19.08 7.77 1.91
C ARG A 134 19.79 7.36 3.15
#